data_e6d03dc0c8c53f6cc0c2e603106bd571
#
_entry.id   e6d03dc0c8c53f6cc0c2e603106bd571
#
_cell.length_a   1.000
_cell.length_b   1.000
_cell.length_c   1.000
_cell.angle_alpha   90.00
_cell.angle_beta   90.00
_cell.angle_gamma   90.00
#
_symmetry.space_group_name_H-M   'P 1'
#
loop_
_entity.id
_entity.type
_entity.pdbx_description
1 polymer ?
#
loop_
_entity_poly.entity_id
_entity_poly.type
_entity_poly.pdbx_seq_one_letter_code
_entity_poly.pdbx_strand_id
1 'polypeptide(L)'
;MKKIHWLLMLLIAVSPAAYAQNKLLTLDDIFSPDPAKRVRFGGTPTSVQWSPDGKSFKQVIGGRLMRVDAVSGRTAPYYDSGALAAALVKAGVKTDQANAIAGSPFVQFNEAETAILINNANDLWYYDVAAATLRRLTNSRDEELEADFSPDGRFVSFVRGNNLYVVDIAKADEKQLTRDGRVGDKPIYNGYLDWVYEEELYGRGEKRGYWWSPDSKRIAFLRLDESPVPKFIIPDDVPNGQNVESTYYPKAGDPNPIVKLGVADISRSTFVPNPGRIPKIG
;
A
#
# COMPACT_ATOMS: atom_id res chain seq x y z
N MET A 1 34.81 18.80 -54.21
CA MET A 1 34.65 19.13 -52.76
C MET A 1 33.59 20.19 -52.44
N LYS A 2 33.12 21.00 -53.39
CA LYS A 2 32.10 22.06 -53.15
C LYS A 2 30.62 21.56 -53.07
N LYS A 3 30.30 20.37 -53.57
CA LYS A 3 28.92 19.84 -53.59
C LYS A 3 28.49 19.15 -52.26
N ILE A 4 29.42 18.74 -51.41
CA ILE A 4 29.10 18.08 -50.14
C ILE A 4 28.65 19.10 -49.07
N HIS A 5 29.15 20.32 -49.10
CA HIS A 5 28.79 21.36 -48.16
C HIS A 5 27.33 21.86 -48.32
N TRP A 6 26.77 21.81 -49.50
CA TRP A 6 25.37 22.18 -49.73
C TRP A 6 24.39 21.11 -49.22
N LEU A 7 24.77 19.86 -49.25
CA LEU A 7 23.94 18.77 -48.71
C LEU A 7 23.90 18.81 -47.17
N LEU A 8 25.01 19.19 -46.51
CA LEU A 8 25.04 19.36 -45.06
C LEU A 8 24.24 20.59 -44.58
N MET A 9 24.23 21.69 -45.34
CA MET A 9 23.40 22.85 -45.02
C MET A 9 21.90 22.60 -45.18
N LEU A 10 21.51 21.73 -46.12
CA LEU A 10 20.10 21.38 -46.29
C LEU A 10 19.56 20.47 -45.18
N LEU A 11 20.42 19.65 -44.59
CA LEU A 11 20.05 18.80 -43.43
C LEU A 11 19.87 19.55 -42.10
N ILE A 12 20.50 20.72 -41.96
CA ILE A 12 20.35 21.58 -40.76
C ILE A 12 19.05 22.42 -40.83
N ALA A 13 18.51 22.66 -42.05
CA ALA A 13 17.29 23.45 -42.25
C ALA A 13 15.97 22.71 -41.95
N VAL A 14 16.02 21.38 -41.71
CA VAL A 14 14.85 20.53 -41.40
C VAL A 14 14.91 20.05 -39.94
N SER A 15 15.42 20.87 -39.03
CA SER A 15 15.14 20.66 -37.61
C SER A 15 13.66 20.95 -37.40
N PRO A 16 12.84 19.94 -36.98
CA PRO A 16 11.47 20.26 -36.60
C PRO A 16 11.59 21.24 -35.43
N ALA A 17 11.20 22.49 -35.68
CA ALA A 17 11.01 23.44 -34.56
C ALA A 17 9.99 22.78 -33.63
N ALA A 18 10.45 22.32 -32.50
CA ALA A 18 9.57 21.89 -31.40
C ALA A 18 8.83 23.18 -30.98
N TYR A 19 7.69 23.44 -31.59
CA TYR A 19 6.77 24.44 -31.09
C TYR A 19 6.28 23.92 -29.74
N ALA A 20 6.82 24.47 -28.66
CA ALA A 20 6.18 24.35 -27.36
C ALA A 20 4.75 24.90 -27.57
N GLN A 21 3.77 24.06 -27.44
CA GLN A 21 2.37 24.47 -27.55
C GLN A 21 2.08 25.42 -26.38
N ASN A 22 2.02 26.72 -26.66
CA ASN A 22 1.56 27.74 -25.71
C ASN A 22 0.01 27.74 -25.61
N LYS A 23 -0.64 26.58 -25.73
CA LYS A 23 -2.07 26.48 -25.51
C LYS A 23 -2.33 26.47 -24.00
N LEU A 24 -3.00 27.50 -23.52
CA LEU A 24 -3.54 27.51 -22.16
C LEU A 24 -4.61 26.40 -22.07
N LEU A 25 -4.53 25.59 -21.02
CA LEU A 25 -5.53 24.58 -20.74
C LEU A 25 -6.85 25.25 -20.33
N THR A 26 -7.92 24.78 -20.92
CA THR A 26 -9.28 25.15 -20.56
C THR A 26 -9.87 24.12 -19.59
N LEU A 27 -10.95 24.47 -18.92
CA LEU A 27 -11.71 23.52 -18.10
C LEU A 27 -12.20 22.33 -18.93
N ASP A 28 -12.60 22.55 -20.19
CA ASP A 28 -13.03 21.48 -21.09
C ASP A 28 -11.87 20.55 -21.47
N ASP A 29 -10.65 21.05 -21.58
CA ASP A 29 -9.48 20.20 -21.83
C ASP A 29 -9.24 19.22 -20.64
N ILE A 30 -9.64 19.58 -19.42
CA ILE A 30 -9.41 18.78 -18.21
C ILE A 30 -10.64 17.93 -17.86
N PHE A 31 -11.85 18.53 -17.90
CA PHE A 31 -13.07 17.95 -17.35
C PHE A 31 -14.14 17.61 -18.40
N SER A 32 -13.81 17.63 -19.70
CA SER A 32 -14.81 17.27 -20.74
C SER A 32 -15.52 15.95 -20.36
N PRO A 33 -16.86 15.87 -20.51
CA PRO A 33 -17.58 14.60 -20.36
C PRO A 33 -17.10 13.52 -21.34
N ASP A 34 -16.61 13.94 -22.50
CA ASP A 34 -16.00 13.06 -23.52
C ASP A 34 -14.51 12.82 -23.20
N PRO A 35 -14.11 11.60 -22.80
CA PRO A 35 -12.70 11.29 -22.48
C PRO A 35 -11.74 11.50 -23.65
N ALA A 36 -12.23 11.44 -24.90
CA ALA A 36 -11.40 11.64 -26.10
C ALA A 36 -10.98 13.10 -26.30
N LYS A 37 -11.72 14.04 -25.70
CA LYS A 37 -11.42 15.48 -25.76
C LYS A 37 -10.52 15.95 -24.62
N ARG A 38 -10.33 15.12 -23.58
CA ARG A 38 -9.45 15.48 -22.47
C ARG A 38 -8.00 15.47 -22.88
N VAL A 39 -7.27 16.50 -22.49
CA VAL A 39 -5.82 16.51 -22.62
C VAL A 39 -5.25 15.45 -21.68
N ARG A 40 -4.55 14.49 -22.22
CA ARG A 40 -3.81 13.50 -21.42
C ARG A 40 -2.43 14.06 -21.14
N PHE A 41 -2.14 14.29 -19.89
CA PHE A 41 -0.78 14.59 -19.45
C PHE A 41 0.02 13.29 -19.48
N GLY A 42 0.77 13.09 -20.56
CA GLY A 42 1.71 11.97 -20.65
C GLY A 42 3.06 12.39 -20.08
N GLY A 43 3.79 11.44 -19.51
CA GLY A 43 5.18 11.65 -19.15
C GLY A 43 5.52 11.65 -17.66
N THR A 44 4.64 11.18 -16.78
CA THR A 44 5.14 10.77 -15.45
C THR A 44 6.13 9.64 -15.67
N PRO A 45 7.39 9.77 -15.22
CA PRO A 45 8.33 8.67 -15.29
C PRO A 45 7.70 7.42 -14.67
N THR A 46 7.66 6.33 -15.41
CA THR A 46 7.12 5.09 -14.86
C THR A 46 8.06 4.63 -13.76
N SER A 47 7.55 4.50 -12.55
CA SER A 47 8.31 3.94 -11.44
C SER A 47 8.78 2.52 -11.81
N VAL A 48 10.06 2.24 -11.62
CA VAL A 48 10.64 0.92 -11.82
C VAL A 48 11.31 0.45 -10.53
N GLN A 49 11.19 -0.83 -10.24
CA GLN A 49 11.89 -1.45 -9.12
C GLN A 49 12.90 -2.45 -9.65
N TRP A 50 14.18 -2.17 -9.46
CA TRP A 50 15.26 -3.04 -9.89
C TRP A 50 15.30 -4.34 -9.11
N SER A 51 15.59 -5.45 -9.80
CA SER A 51 15.98 -6.70 -9.15
C SER A 51 17.36 -6.54 -8.49
N PRO A 52 17.63 -7.28 -7.39
CA PRO A 52 18.90 -7.14 -6.67
C PRO A 52 20.15 -7.41 -7.51
N ASP A 53 20.03 -8.24 -8.54
CA ASP A 53 21.12 -8.59 -9.46
C ASP A 53 21.36 -7.56 -10.56
N GLY A 54 20.53 -6.51 -10.65
CA GLY A 54 20.61 -5.46 -11.65
C GLY A 54 20.32 -5.90 -13.10
N LYS A 55 19.88 -7.14 -13.33
CA LYS A 55 19.65 -7.68 -14.68
C LYS A 55 18.25 -7.43 -15.21
N SER A 56 17.31 -7.15 -14.33
CA SER A 56 15.91 -6.86 -14.69
C SER A 56 15.30 -5.85 -13.73
N PHE A 57 14.15 -5.36 -14.08
CA PHE A 57 13.33 -4.53 -13.19
C PHE A 57 11.84 -4.87 -13.34
N LYS A 58 11.08 -4.54 -12.31
CA LYS A 58 9.62 -4.59 -12.32
C LYS A 58 9.06 -3.28 -12.85
N GLN A 59 8.07 -3.37 -13.70
CA GLN A 59 7.34 -2.23 -14.24
C GLN A 59 5.89 -2.60 -14.52
N VAL A 60 4.98 -1.65 -14.31
CA VAL A 60 3.59 -1.81 -14.73
C VAL A 60 3.47 -1.45 -16.21
N ILE A 61 3.13 -2.43 -17.04
CA ILE A 61 2.92 -2.26 -18.48
C ILE A 61 1.54 -2.79 -18.84
N GLY A 62 0.71 -1.95 -19.46
CA GLY A 62 -0.66 -2.33 -19.81
C GLY A 62 -1.51 -2.76 -18.61
N GLY A 63 -1.27 -2.16 -17.44
CA GLY A 63 -1.99 -2.47 -16.19
C GLY A 63 -1.55 -3.76 -15.49
N ARG A 64 -0.48 -4.41 -15.95
CA ARG A 64 0.06 -5.65 -15.38
C ARG A 64 1.48 -5.48 -14.89
N LEU A 65 1.83 -6.18 -13.81
CA LEU A 65 3.20 -6.22 -13.33
C LEU A 65 4.05 -7.11 -14.22
N MET A 66 5.07 -6.51 -14.84
CA MET A 66 5.95 -7.17 -15.79
C MET A 66 7.39 -7.14 -15.30
N ARG A 67 8.16 -8.18 -15.64
CA ARG A 67 9.61 -8.17 -15.57
C ARG A 67 10.15 -7.68 -16.92
N VAL A 68 11.08 -6.74 -16.87
CA VAL A 68 11.75 -6.20 -18.04
C VAL A 68 13.23 -6.53 -17.94
N ASP A 69 13.78 -7.20 -18.94
CA ASP A 69 15.22 -7.45 -19.06
C ASP A 69 15.96 -6.14 -19.37
N ALA A 70 16.95 -5.80 -18.56
CA ALA A 70 17.59 -4.48 -18.62
C ALA A 70 18.42 -4.24 -19.88
N VAL A 71 18.88 -5.30 -20.55
CA VAL A 71 19.74 -5.21 -21.75
C VAL A 71 18.89 -5.26 -23.03
N SER A 72 18.00 -6.24 -23.13
CA SER A 72 17.23 -6.46 -24.34
C SER A 72 15.89 -5.72 -24.37
N GLY A 73 15.41 -5.21 -23.23
CA GLY A 73 14.07 -4.62 -23.10
C GLY A 73 12.93 -5.63 -23.23
N ARG A 74 13.21 -6.94 -23.30
CA ARG A 74 12.17 -7.97 -23.40
C ARG A 74 11.35 -7.99 -22.11
N THR A 75 10.03 -8.15 -22.26
CA THR A 75 9.08 -8.20 -21.17
C THR A 75 8.50 -9.59 -21.00
N ALA A 76 8.25 -9.97 -19.75
CA ALA A 76 7.51 -11.19 -19.37
C ALA A 76 6.63 -10.87 -18.17
N PRO A 77 5.51 -11.57 -17.95
CA PRO A 77 4.75 -11.48 -16.70
C PRO A 77 5.68 -11.71 -15.51
N TYR A 78 5.50 -10.92 -14.44
CA TYR A 78 6.36 -11.06 -13.26
C TYR A 78 6.08 -12.36 -12.50
N TYR A 79 4.83 -12.80 -12.50
CA TYR A 79 4.34 -14.08 -11.97
C TYR A 79 3.19 -14.60 -12.84
N ASP A 80 2.82 -15.87 -12.64
CA ASP A 80 1.67 -16.47 -13.33
C ASP A 80 0.35 -16.03 -12.66
N SER A 81 -0.22 -14.94 -13.17
CA SER A 81 -1.51 -14.44 -12.69
C SER A 81 -2.68 -15.39 -13.01
N GLY A 82 -2.57 -16.20 -14.05
CA GLY A 82 -3.59 -17.21 -14.40
C GLY A 82 -3.64 -18.32 -13.37
N ALA A 83 -2.46 -18.82 -12.94
CA ALA A 83 -2.38 -19.81 -11.87
C ALA A 83 -2.91 -19.27 -10.53
N LEU A 84 -2.59 -18.02 -10.19
CA LEU A 84 -3.14 -17.38 -8.99
C LEU A 84 -4.67 -17.25 -9.07
N ALA A 85 -5.22 -16.78 -10.20
CA ALA A 85 -6.66 -16.66 -10.39
C ALA A 85 -7.36 -18.02 -10.24
N ALA A 86 -6.80 -19.09 -10.85
CA ALA A 86 -7.33 -20.43 -10.73
C ALA A 86 -7.31 -20.95 -9.28
N ALA A 87 -6.23 -20.67 -8.52
CA ALA A 87 -6.14 -21.03 -7.11
C ALA A 87 -7.19 -20.31 -6.26
N LEU A 88 -7.43 -19.03 -6.52
CA LEU A 88 -8.47 -18.22 -5.84
C LEU A 88 -9.88 -18.77 -6.15
N VAL A 89 -10.18 -19.07 -7.42
CA VAL A 89 -11.47 -19.68 -7.81
C VAL A 89 -11.68 -21.03 -7.13
N LYS A 90 -10.65 -21.88 -7.09
CA LYS A 90 -10.70 -23.17 -6.37
C LYS A 90 -10.97 -22.99 -4.87
N ALA A 91 -10.52 -21.88 -4.29
CA ALA A 91 -10.78 -21.50 -2.89
C ALA A 91 -12.17 -20.87 -2.67
N GLY A 92 -12.98 -20.71 -3.72
CA GLY A 92 -14.34 -20.19 -3.64
C GLY A 92 -14.50 -18.70 -3.94
N VAL A 93 -13.44 -18.01 -4.37
CA VAL A 93 -13.53 -16.60 -4.82
C VAL A 93 -14.22 -16.57 -6.18
N LYS A 94 -15.14 -15.62 -6.37
CA LYS A 94 -15.82 -15.42 -7.66
C LYS A 94 -14.80 -15.14 -8.77
N THR A 95 -15.03 -15.69 -9.96
CA THR A 95 -14.10 -15.62 -11.10
C THR A 95 -13.66 -14.20 -11.43
N ASP A 96 -14.60 -13.25 -11.50
CA ASP A 96 -14.27 -11.86 -11.82
C ASP A 96 -13.39 -11.22 -10.75
N GLN A 97 -13.68 -11.48 -9.48
CA GLN A 97 -12.89 -11.01 -8.35
C GLN A 97 -11.50 -11.66 -8.33
N ALA A 98 -11.42 -12.97 -8.58
CA ALA A 98 -10.14 -13.70 -8.66
C ALA A 98 -9.25 -13.15 -9.78
N ASN A 99 -9.82 -12.87 -10.95
CA ASN A 99 -9.11 -12.24 -12.06
C ASN A 99 -8.65 -10.82 -11.73
N ALA A 100 -9.47 -10.03 -11.05
CA ALA A 100 -9.12 -8.67 -10.62
C ALA A 100 -7.96 -8.69 -9.61
N ILE A 101 -8.01 -9.56 -8.61
CA ILE A 101 -6.94 -9.73 -7.62
C ILE A 101 -5.64 -10.18 -8.31
N ALA A 102 -5.70 -11.26 -9.10
CA ALA A 102 -4.54 -11.82 -9.76
C ALA A 102 -3.98 -10.95 -10.90
N GLY A 103 -4.78 -10.07 -11.47
CA GLY A 103 -4.36 -9.11 -12.50
C GLY A 103 -3.88 -7.77 -11.95
N SER A 104 -3.98 -7.55 -10.63
CA SER A 104 -3.55 -6.30 -10.01
C SER A 104 -2.05 -6.08 -10.20
N PRO A 105 -1.61 -4.86 -10.57
CA PRO A 105 -0.19 -4.52 -10.57
C PRO A 105 0.35 -4.27 -9.15
N PHE A 106 -0.54 -4.14 -8.17
CA PHE A 106 -0.22 -3.82 -6.77
C PHE A 106 -0.37 -5.09 -5.92
N VAL A 107 0.52 -6.05 -6.10
CA VAL A 107 0.59 -7.25 -5.28
C VAL A 107 1.69 -7.14 -4.23
N GLN A 108 1.42 -7.62 -3.04
CA GLN A 108 2.36 -7.60 -1.94
C GLN A 108 3.16 -8.91 -1.90
N PHE A 109 4.44 -8.83 -2.26
CA PHE A 109 5.37 -9.95 -2.14
C PHE A 109 6.05 -9.95 -0.77
N ASN A 110 6.49 -11.12 -0.34
CA ASN A 110 7.50 -11.23 0.72
C ASN A 110 8.86 -10.73 0.21
N GLU A 111 9.84 -10.50 1.10
CA GLU A 111 11.18 -9.99 0.74
C GLU A 111 11.90 -10.85 -0.30
N ALA A 112 11.75 -12.17 -0.24
CA ALA A 112 12.33 -13.12 -1.20
C ALA A 112 11.56 -13.21 -2.52
N GLU A 113 10.41 -12.54 -2.66
CA GLU A 113 9.52 -12.56 -3.83
C GLU A 113 9.02 -13.96 -4.23
N THR A 114 8.98 -14.88 -3.28
CA THR A 114 8.53 -16.26 -3.45
C THR A 114 7.05 -16.46 -3.11
N ALA A 115 6.45 -15.48 -2.45
CA ALA A 115 5.06 -15.55 -2.02
C ALA A 115 4.33 -14.21 -2.16
N ILE A 116 3.01 -14.28 -2.32
CA ILE A 116 2.11 -13.14 -2.40
C ILE A 116 1.14 -13.20 -1.21
N LEU A 117 0.98 -12.07 -0.53
CA LEU A 117 -0.05 -11.85 0.47
C LEU A 117 -1.28 -11.23 -0.18
N ILE A 118 -2.45 -11.80 0.10
CA ILE A 118 -3.72 -11.33 -0.42
C ILE A 118 -4.65 -11.08 0.75
N ASN A 119 -5.24 -9.89 0.80
CA ASN A 119 -6.36 -9.58 1.70
C ASN A 119 -7.64 -9.62 0.88
N ASN A 120 -8.54 -10.54 1.21
CA ASN A 120 -9.79 -10.67 0.51
C ASN A 120 -10.91 -11.11 1.45
N ALA A 121 -12.02 -10.38 1.44
CA ALA A 121 -13.23 -10.65 2.25
C ALA A 121 -12.92 -10.80 3.75
N ASN A 122 -12.14 -9.88 4.30
CA ASN A 122 -11.68 -9.83 5.69
C ASN A 122 -10.75 -10.97 6.10
N ASP A 123 -10.18 -11.69 5.13
CA ASP A 123 -9.24 -12.77 5.40
C ASP A 123 -7.92 -12.59 4.67
N LEU A 124 -6.86 -13.04 5.30
CA LEU A 124 -5.52 -13.08 4.73
C LEU A 124 -5.26 -14.44 4.10
N TRP A 125 -4.66 -14.40 2.92
CA TRP A 125 -4.30 -15.58 2.14
C TRP A 125 -2.84 -15.49 1.74
N TYR A 126 -2.17 -16.62 1.81
CA TYR A 126 -0.80 -16.80 1.36
C TYR A 126 -0.78 -17.61 0.06
N TYR A 127 -0.12 -17.09 -0.96
CA TYR A 127 0.08 -17.78 -2.22
C TYR A 127 1.56 -18.05 -2.44
N ASP A 128 1.95 -19.32 -2.55
CA ASP A 128 3.29 -19.73 -2.97
C ASP A 128 3.39 -19.65 -4.48
N VAL A 129 4.31 -18.82 -4.98
CA VAL A 129 4.44 -18.54 -6.42
C VAL A 129 4.98 -19.75 -7.18
N ALA A 130 5.95 -20.46 -6.62
CA ALA A 130 6.58 -21.61 -7.28
C ALA A 130 5.69 -22.85 -7.27
N ALA A 131 5.03 -23.13 -6.14
CA ALA A 131 4.13 -24.27 -5.99
C ALA A 131 2.74 -24.01 -6.59
N ALA A 132 2.40 -22.77 -6.92
CA ALA A 132 1.07 -22.33 -7.35
C ALA A 132 -0.04 -22.74 -6.36
N THR A 133 0.25 -22.68 -5.06
CA THR A 133 -0.67 -23.09 -4.00
C THR A 133 -1.13 -21.92 -3.17
N LEU A 134 -2.43 -21.87 -2.90
CA LEU A 134 -3.08 -20.86 -2.07
C LEU A 134 -3.49 -21.45 -0.73
N ARG A 135 -3.25 -20.74 0.34
CA ARG A 135 -3.69 -21.11 1.69
C ARG A 135 -4.29 -19.92 2.42
N ARG A 136 -5.45 -20.10 3.01
CA ARG A 136 -6.06 -19.14 3.91
C ARG A 136 -5.31 -19.15 5.24
N LEU A 137 -4.92 -17.96 5.71
CA LEU A 137 -4.20 -17.78 6.96
C LEU A 137 -5.13 -17.44 8.12
N THR A 138 -6.18 -16.69 7.85
CA THR A 138 -7.14 -16.21 8.86
C THR A 138 -8.57 -16.55 8.49
N ASN A 139 -9.47 -16.50 9.47
CA ASN A 139 -10.89 -16.75 9.29
C ASN A 139 -11.68 -15.84 10.24
N SER A 140 -11.80 -14.55 9.86
CA SER A 140 -12.41 -13.53 10.69
C SER A 140 -13.63 -12.90 10.01
N ARG A 141 -14.56 -12.38 10.81
CA ARG A 141 -15.61 -11.50 10.32
C ARG A 141 -15.17 -10.04 10.31
N ASP A 142 -14.19 -9.71 11.13
CA ASP A 142 -13.66 -8.36 11.27
C ASP A 142 -12.57 -8.12 10.23
N GLU A 143 -12.49 -6.90 9.74
CA GLU A 143 -11.50 -6.49 8.76
C GLU A 143 -10.08 -6.60 9.31
N GLU A 144 -9.17 -7.10 8.50
CA GLU A 144 -7.74 -7.20 8.79
C GLU A 144 -6.98 -6.17 7.98
N LEU A 145 -6.41 -5.20 8.69
CA LEU A 145 -5.82 -4.00 8.13
C LEU A 145 -4.29 -4.08 8.17
N GLU A 146 -3.65 -3.38 7.24
CA GLU A 146 -2.19 -3.16 7.21
C GLU A 146 -1.37 -4.45 7.34
N ALA A 147 -1.83 -5.51 6.68
CA ALA A 147 -1.13 -6.79 6.73
C ALA A 147 0.26 -6.71 6.09
N ASP A 148 1.27 -7.34 6.73
CA ASP A 148 2.65 -7.29 6.26
C ASP A 148 3.42 -8.58 6.60
N PHE A 149 4.33 -9.00 5.71
CA PHE A 149 5.22 -10.12 5.98
C PHE A 149 6.28 -9.77 7.01
N SER A 150 6.68 -10.75 7.83
CA SER A 150 7.95 -10.64 8.55
C SER A 150 9.12 -10.70 7.56
N PRO A 151 10.30 -10.09 7.87
CA PRO A 151 11.48 -10.14 7.02
C PRO A 151 11.92 -11.55 6.62
N ASP A 152 11.79 -12.53 7.51
CA ASP A 152 12.12 -13.94 7.24
C ASP A 152 11.01 -14.70 6.47
N GLY A 153 9.87 -14.06 6.19
CA GLY A 153 8.75 -14.62 5.46
C GLY A 153 7.98 -15.71 6.20
N ARG A 154 8.18 -15.90 7.50
CA ARG A 154 7.52 -16.96 8.30
C ARG A 154 6.20 -16.53 8.91
N PHE A 155 6.00 -15.24 9.08
CA PHE A 155 4.84 -14.68 9.74
C PHE A 155 4.20 -13.59 8.88
N VAL A 156 2.91 -13.35 9.13
CA VAL A 156 2.21 -12.15 8.68
C VAL A 156 1.66 -11.43 9.91
N SER A 157 1.93 -10.14 10.03
CA SER A 157 1.33 -9.25 11.02
C SER A 157 0.15 -8.49 10.42
N PHE A 158 -0.81 -8.12 11.23
CA PHE A 158 -1.97 -7.32 10.83
C PHE A 158 -2.63 -6.66 12.02
N VAL A 159 -3.50 -5.70 11.77
CA VAL A 159 -4.34 -5.04 12.79
C VAL A 159 -5.78 -5.48 12.61
N ARG A 160 -6.44 -5.89 13.69
CA ARG A 160 -7.85 -6.22 13.74
C ARG A 160 -8.47 -5.70 15.03
N GLY A 161 -9.61 -4.97 14.92
CA GLY A 161 -10.25 -4.37 16.09
C GLY A 161 -9.31 -3.46 16.88
N ASN A 162 -8.45 -2.69 16.17
CA ASN A 162 -7.43 -1.81 16.75
C ASN A 162 -6.36 -2.52 17.61
N ASN A 163 -6.20 -3.83 17.44
CA ASN A 163 -5.14 -4.61 18.07
C ASN A 163 -4.22 -5.24 17.04
N LEU A 164 -2.96 -5.37 17.42
CA LEU A 164 -1.91 -6.00 16.61
C LEU A 164 -1.93 -7.51 16.80
N TYR A 165 -1.86 -8.23 15.70
CA TYR A 165 -1.83 -9.68 15.60
C TYR A 165 -0.66 -10.15 14.75
N VAL A 166 -0.34 -11.42 14.88
CA VAL A 166 0.59 -12.15 14.03
C VAL A 166 0.05 -13.55 13.76
N VAL A 167 0.22 -14.05 12.52
CA VAL A 167 -0.10 -15.43 12.15
C VAL A 167 1.14 -16.15 11.64
N ASP A 168 1.41 -17.37 12.16
CA ASP A 168 2.45 -18.26 11.64
C ASP A 168 1.97 -18.86 10.31
N ILE A 169 2.69 -18.57 9.23
CA ILE A 169 2.30 -19.00 7.88
C ILE A 169 2.27 -20.53 7.78
N ALA A 170 3.20 -21.25 8.40
CA ALA A 170 3.26 -22.71 8.28
C ALA A 170 2.11 -23.41 9.01
N LYS A 171 1.68 -22.86 10.14
CA LYS A 171 0.68 -23.49 11.03
C LYS A 171 -0.71 -22.91 10.87
N ALA A 172 -0.83 -21.72 10.27
CA ALA A 172 -2.03 -20.87 10.31
C ALA A 172 -2.49 -20.63 11.76
N ASP A 173 -1.53 -20.47 12.67
CA ASP A 173 -1.76 -20.22 14.09
C ASP A 173 -1.66 -18.74 14.37
N GLU A 174 -2.78 -18.14 14.80
CA GLU A 174 -2.93 -16.70 15.03
C GLU A 174 -2.65 -16.36 16.48
N LYS A 175 -1.94 -15.26 16.70
CA LYS A 175 -1.62 -14.76 18.02
C LYS A 175 -1.90 -13.27 18.15
N GLN A 176 -2.70 -12.90 19.13
CA GLN A 176 -2.94 -11.51 19.48
C GLN A 176 -1.77 -10.97 20.34
N LEU A 177 -1.16 -9.87 19.89
CA LEU A 177 -0.02 -9.25 20.56
C LEU A 177 -0.42 -8.11 21.52
N THR A 178 -1.46 -7.34 21.17
CA THR A 178 -2.00 -6.26 22.04
C THR A 178 -3.45 -6.51 22.37
N ARG A 179 -3.97 -5.95 23.50
CA ARG A 179 -5.31 -6.30 24.01
C ARG A 179 -6.14 -5.09 24.47
N ASP A 180 -5.58 -3.89 24.41
CA ASP A 180 -6.23 -2.67 24.88
C ASP A 180 -6.74 -1.77 23.74
N GLY A 181 -6.67 -2.26 22.50
CA GLY A 181 -7.28 -1.63 21.35
C GLY A 181 -8.80 -1.51 21.55
N ARG A 182 -9.32 -0.36 21.17
CA ARG A 182 -10.75 -0.05 21.30
C ARG A 182 -11.25 0.63 20.03
N VAL A 183 -12.37 0.13 19.52
CA VAL A 183 -13.09 0.69 18.38
C VAL A 183 -14.25 1.54 18.88
N GLY A 184 -14.67 2.52 18.12
CA GLY A 184 -15.85 3.34 18.38
C GLY A 184 -15.56 4.58 19.23
N ASP A 185 -16.16 4.69 20.42
CA ASP A 185 -15.98 5.90 21.24
C ASP A 185 -14.60 5.92 21.92
N LYS A 186 -13.89 7.05 21.78
CA LYS A 186 -12.53 7.26 22.30
C LYS A 186 -11.59 6.11 21.94
N PRO A 187 -11.33 5.91 20.64
CA PRO A 187 -10.59 4.75 20.17
C PRO A 187 -9.16 4.72 20.69
N ILE A 188 -8.65 3.49 20.78
CA ILE A 188 -7.23 3.23 21.07
C ILE A 188 -6.72 2.33 19.96
N TYR A 189 -5.70 2.78 19.25
CA TYR A 189 -5.08 2.06 18.15
C TYR A 189 -3.75 1.47 18.58
N ASN A 190 -3.49 0.23 18.21
CA ASN A 190 -2.19 -0.40 18.36
C ASN A 190 -1.70 -0.82 16.98
N GLY A 191 -0.69 -0.13 16.47
CA GLY A 191 -0.11 -0.42 15.15
C GLY A 191 -0.91 0.09 13.95
N TYR A 192 -1.91 0.93 14.20
CA TYR A 192 -2.70 1.61 13.18
C TYR A 192 -2.70 3.10 13.47
N LEU A 193 -2.55 3.93 12.46
CA LEU A 193 -2.48 5.38 12.62
C LEU A 193 -3.89 5.98 12.65
N ASP A 194 -4.08 6.97 13.50
CA ASP A 194 -5.26 7.82 13.49
C ASP A 194 -5.20 8.82 12.33
N TRP A 195 -6.25 9.59 12.17
CA TRP A 195 -6.36 10.55 11.09
C TRP A 195 -5.22 11.60 11.08
N VAL A 196 -4.82 12.12 12.26
CA VAL A 196 -3.77 13.14 12.36
C VAL A 196 -2.42 12.58 11.93
N TYR A 197 -2.08 11.39 12.39
CA TYR A 197 -0.82 10.75 12.03
C TYR A 197 -0.78 10.35 10.55
N GLU A 198 -1.88 9.83 10.01
CA GLU A 198 -2.00 9.48 8.61
C GLU A 198 -1.88 10.70 7.69
N GLU A 199 -2.71 11.73 7.93
CA GLU A 199 -2.81 12.88 7.00
C GLU A 199 -1.66 13.85 7.16
N GLU A 200 -1.28 14.17 8.41
CA GLU A 200 -0.41 15.31 8.70
C GLU A 200 1.05 14.92 8.94
N LEU A 201 1.33 13.69 9.38
CA LEU A 201 2.68 13.30 9.79
C LEU A 201 3.34 12.29 8.85
N TYR A 202 2.64 11.24 8.45
CA TYR A 202 3.21 10.18 7.62
C TYR A 202 2.90 10.34 6.14
N GLY A 203 1.79 10.92 5.80
CA GLY A 203 1.31 11.11 4.44
C GLY A 203 0.06 10.29 4.15
N ARG A 204 -0.81 10.89 3.38
CA ARG A 204 -2.15 10.38 3.08
C ARG A 204 -2.14 8.95 2.55
N GLY A 205 -2.86 8.07 3.23
CA GLY A 205 -2.97 6.64 2.90
C GLY A 205 -2.00 5.73 3.65
N GLU A 206 -1.03 6.28 4.39
CA GLU A 206 -0.10 5.50 5.22
C GLU A 206 -0.71 5.27 6.60
N LYS A 207 -1.43 4.15 6.76
CA LYS A 207 -2.14 3.83 8.01
C LYS A 207 -1.39 2.88 8.93
N ARG A 208 -0.30 2.28 8.45
CA ARG A 208 0.51 1.34 9.22
C ARG A 208 1.36 2.06 10.25
N GLY A 209 1.09 1.80 11.51
CA GLY A 209 1.83 2.33 12.67
C GLY A 209 2.70 1.29 13.35
N TYR A 210 3.24 0.29 12.64
CA TYR A 210 4.11 -0.75 13.21
C TYR A 210 5.20 -1.20 12.25
N TRP A 211 6.28 -1.77 12.80
CA TRP A 211 7.49 -2.16 12.06
C TRP A 211 8.09 -3.44 12.64
N TRP A 212 8.41 -4.38 11.79
CA TRP A 212 9.14 -5.58 12.14
C TRP A 212 10.58 -5.28 12.52
N SER A 213 11.12 -6.00 13.50
CA SER A 213 12.57 -6.05 13.70
C SER A 213 13.21 -6.90 12.59
N PRO A 214 14.47 -6.58 12.15
CA PRO A 214 15.14 -7.32 11.08
C PRO A 214 15.30 -8.82 11.36
N ASP A 215 15.33 -9.23 12.63
CA ASP A 215 15.41 -10.63 13.07
C ASP A 215 14.05 -11.34 13.15
N SER A 216 12.97 -10.68 12.74
CA SER A 216 11.60 -11.18 12.74
C SER A 216 11.06 -11.62 14.10
N LYS A 217 11.67 -11.18 15.22
CA LYS A 217 11.29 -11.61 16.57
C LYS A 217 10.40 -10.62 17.32
N ARG A 218 10.38 -9.37 16.86
CA ARG A 218 9.66 -8.29 17.54
C ARG A 218 9.00 -7.37 16.54
N ILE A 219 7.98 -6.68 17.01
CA ILE A 219 7.30 -5.62 16.28
C ILE A 219 7.29 -4.38 17.18
N ALA A 220 7.90 -3.29 16.71
CA ALA A 220 7.70 -1.96 17.28
C ALA A 220 6.38 -1.40 16.75
N PHE A 221 5.59 -0.72 17.59
CA PHE A 221 4.33 -0.15 17.18
C PHE A 221 3.98 1.13 17.92
N LEU A 222 3.24 2.00 17.29
CA LEU A 222 2.63 3.15 17.94
C LEU A 222 1.29 2.72 18.58
N ARG A 223 1.10 3.15 19.81
CA ARG A 223 -0.17 3.11 20.49
C ARG A 223 -0.71 4.53 20.59
N LEU A 224 -1.81 4.79 19.93
CA LEU A 224 -2.47 6.08 19.92
C LEU A 224 -3.77 6.00 20.72
N ASP A 225 -3.93 6.90 21.69
CA ASP A 225 -5.13 6.98 22.55
C ASP A 225 -5.83 8.31 22.27
N GLU A 226 -6.94 8.25 21.55
CA GLU A 226 -7.74 9.43 21.19
C GLU A 226 -8.70 9.89 22.30
N SER A 227 -8.61 9.34 23.51
CA SER A 227 -9.50 9.74 24.63
C SER A 227 -9.54 11.24 24.89
N PRO A 228 -8.43 12.01 24.76
CA PRO A 228 -8.47 13.46 24.95
C PRO A 228 -8.93 14.23 23.70
N VAL A 229 -8.95 13.63 22.51
CA VAL A 229 -9.24 14.30 21.26
C VAL A 229 -10.73 14.62 21.15
N PRO A 230 -11.14 15.85 20.79
CA PRO A 230 -12.53 16.19 20.59
C PRO A 230 -13.07 15.60 19.29
N LYS A 231 -14.38 15.39 19.22
CA LYS A 231 -15.07 15.03 17.98
C LYS A 231 -15.31 16.28 17.13
N PHE A 232 -15.01 16.17 15.87
CA PHE A 232 -15.38 17.13 14.85
C PHE A 232 -16.53 16.59 14.01
N ILE A 233 -17.49 17.45 13.70
CA ILE A 233 -18.69 17.11 12.96
C ILE A 233 -18.61 17.74 11.58
N ILE A 234 -18.75 16.91 10.55
CA ILE A 234 -18.80 17.33 9.15
C ILE A 234 -20.23 17.05 8.65
N PRO A 235 -21.06 18.08 8.44
CA PRO A 235 -22.36 17.88 7.82
C PRO A 235 -22.20 17.59 6.34
N ASP A 236 -22.94 16.59 5.85
CA ASP A 236 -23.12 16.34 4.42
C ASP A 236 -24.39 17.07 3.96
N ASP A 237 -24.21 18.18 3.26
CA ASP A 237 -25.29 19.03 2.79
C ASP A 237 -25.88 18.60 1.44
N VAL A 238 -25.33 17.57 0.80
CA VAL A 238 -25.76 17.13 -0.54
C VAL A 238 -27.10 16.38 -0.53
N PRO A 239 -27.35 15.39 0.34
CA PRO A 239 -28.67 14.77 0.45
C PRO A 239 -29.63 15.59 1.32
N ASN A 240 -30.90 15.59 0.97
CA ASN A 240 -31.96 16.24 1.77
C ASN A 240 -32.10 15.68 3.20
N GLY A 241 -31.38 14.66 3.58
CA GLY A 241 -31.43 14.02 4.89
C GLY A 241 -30.15 14.25 5.65
N GLN A 242 -29.73 15.42 5.94
CA GLN A 242 -28.62 15.84 6.83
C GLN A 242 -27.82 14.69 7.47
N ASN A 243 -27.00 13.99 6.67
CA ASN A 243 -26.06 13.02 7.19
C ASN A 243 -24.92 13.77 7.87
N VAL A 244 -24.49 13.26 9.01
CA VAL A 244 -23.41 13.85 9.79
C VAL A 244 -22.32 12.83 9.93
N GLU A 245 -21.13 13.14 9.44
CA GLU A 245 -19.93 12.41 9.77
C GLU A 245 -19.33 12.99 11.06
N SER A 246 -18.97 12.12 12.00
CA SER A 246 -18.33 12.51 13.26
C SER A 246 -17.02 11.75 13.41
N THR A 247 -15.91 12.47 13.41
CA THR A 247 -14.57 11.91 13.55
C THR A 247 -13.81 12.58 14.69
N TYR A 248 -12.83 11.88 15.27
CA TYR A 248 -11.92 12.48 16.23
C TYR A 248 -10.90 13.32 15.48
N TYR A 249 -10.93 14.63 15.70
CA TYR A 249 -10.08 15.58 15.00
C TYR A 249 -9.74 16.78 15.88
N PRO A 250 -8.47 16.99 16.24
CA PRO A 250 -8.04 18.13 17.02
C PRO A 250 -7.89 19.36 16.12
N LYS A 251 -8.55 20.45 16.46
CA LYS A 251 -8.29 21.76 15.87
C LYS A 251 -7.11 22.42 16.59
N ALA A 252 -6.59 23.50 16.03
CA ALA A 252 -5.52 24.28 16.65
C ALA A 252 -5.89 24.68 18.10
N GLY A 253 -5.07 24.24 19.05
CA GLY A 253 -5.29 24.44 20.47
C GLY A 253 -5.97 23.30 21.20
N ASP A 254 -6.56 22.34 20.49
CA ASP A 254 -7.15 21.13 21.08
C ASP A 254 -6.05 20.10 21.46
N PRO A 255 -6.34 19.18 22.40
CA PRO A 255 -5.41 18.12 22.73
C PRO A 255 -5.25 17.11 21.59
N ASN A 256 -4.01 16.73 21.31
CA ASN A 256 -3.67 15.64 20.40
C ASN A 256 -3.83 14.26 21.08
N PRO A 257 -3.82 13.15 20.30
CA PRO A 257 -3.76 11.81 20.84
C PRO A 257 -2.57 11.61 21.79
N ILE A 258 -2.75 10.76 22.80
CA ILE A 258 -1.64 10.33 23.64
C ILE A 258 -0.92 9.19 22.92
N VAL A 259 0.33 9.44 22.53
CA VAL A 259 1.13 8.46 21.76
C VAL A 259 2.17 7.80 22.64
N LYS A 260 2.28 6.47 22.49
CA LYS A 260 3.31 5.66 23.12
C LYS A 260 3.94 4.73 22.10
N LEU A 261 5.24 4.51 22.22
CA LEU A 261 5.93 3.46 21.47
C LEU A 261 5.92 2.17 22.29
N GLY A 262 5.40 1.10 21.71
CA GLY A 262 5.41 -0.24 22.27
C GLY A 262 6.33 -1.18 21.46
N VAL A 263 6.77 -2.26 22.11
CA VAL A 263 7.47 -3.38 21.44
C VAL A 263 6.78 -4.67 21.86
N ALA A 264 6.31 -5.43 20.89
CA ALA A 264 5.74 -6.76 21.10
C ALA A 264 6.76 -7.83 20.69
N ASP A 265 6.98 -8.82 21.56
CA ASP A 265 7.75 -10.03 21.26
C ASP A 265 6.81 -11.10 20.70
N ILE A 266 7.08 -11.61 19.50
CA ILE A 266 6.19 -12.60 18.87
C ILE A 266 6.17 -13.95 19.60
N SER A 267 7.22 -14.28 20.39
CA SER A 267 7.27 -15.49 21.21
C SER A 267 6.47 -15.36 22.51
N ARG A 268 6.22 -14.13 22.98
CA ARG A 268 5.54 -13.84 24.25
C ARG A 268 4.25 -13.05 23.98
N SER A 269 3.17 -13.39 24.69
CA SER A 269 1.90 -12.63 24.62
C SER A 269 1.89 -11.44 25.57
N THR A 270 3.01 -10.73 25.75
CA THR A 270 3.12 -9.64 26.71
C THR A 270 3.60 -8.36 26.03
N PHE A 271 2.76 -7.33 26.15
CA PHE A 271 3.15 -5.94 25.92
C PHE A 271 4.23 -5.56 26.94
N VAL A 272 5.39 -5.16 26.46
CA VAL A 272 6.41 -4.51 27.27
C VAL A 272 6.38 -3.04 26.89
N PRO A 273 5.84 -2.15 27.76
CA PRO A 273 6.00 -0.72 27.57
C PRO A 273 7.51 -0.45 27.48
N ASN A 274 7.94 0.23 26.43
CA ASN A 274 9.33 0.67 26.39
C ASN A 274 9.51 1.78 27.43
N PRO A 275 10.22 1.55 28.55
CA PRO A 275 10.46 2.59 29.57
C PRO A 275 11.53 3.60 29.12
N GLY A 276 12.02 3.50 27.88
CA GLY A 276 13.05 4.37 27.35
C GLY A 276 12.56 5.81 27.24
N ARG A 277 13.23 6.73 27.92
CA ARG A 277 13.13 8.17 27.66
C ARG A 277 13.40 8.40 26.19
N ILE A 278 12.41 8.92 25.46
CA ILE A 278 12.65 9.56 24.17
C ILE A 278 13.62 10.72 24.47
N PRO A 279 14.81 10.77 23.86
CA PRO A 279 15.69 11.92 24.03
C PRO A 279 14.88 13.17 23.61
N LYS A 280 14.85 14.17 24.48
CA LYS A 280 14.34 15.48 24.07
C LYS A 280 15.23 15.94 22.94
N ILE A 281 14.69 15.99 21.73
CA ILE A 281 15.32 16.68 20.60
C ILE A 281 15.25 18.17 20.99
N GLY A 282 16.41 18.73 21.34
CA GLY A 282 16.59 20.14 21.62
C GLY A 282 16.63 20.97 20.34
#